data_ef7eba9a57156639da804692e789288f
#
_entry.id   ef7eba9a57156639da804692e789288f
#
_cell.length_a   1.000
_cell.length_b   1.000
_cell.length_c   1.000
_cell.angle_alpha   90.00
_cell.angle_beta   90.00
_cell.angle_gamma   90.00
#
_symmetry.space_group_name_H-M   'P 1'
#
loop_
_entity.id
_entity.type
_entity.pdbx_description
1 polymer ?
#
loop_
_entity_poly.entity_id
_entity_poly.type
_entity_poly.pdbx_seq_one_letter_code
_entity_poly.pdbx_strand_id
1 'polypeptide(L)'
;AVHWIMPAILPVAGMALAAALSPTDAVSVNSFLATAKAPARLTQILNGEALLNDASGLVCFKFAVAAATTGLFSLKAASSNFVYVSLGGVLIGAGLGWLFARIELMALKRGYDDSANHILISLLIPYIIYLAADAVNCSGILAAVSAGISIRLTGVMAETQIETRLRATTLWDQLYAT
;
A
#
# COMPACT_ATOMS: atom_id res chain seq x y z
N ALA A 1 3.07 3.57 27.72
CA ALA A 1 2.46 2.45 28.46
C ALA A 1 3.47 1.31 28.67
N VAL A 2 4.10 0.76 27.61
CA VAL A 2 5.00 -0.42 27.71
C VAL A 2 6.14 -0.21 28.71
N HIS A 3 6.82 0.94 28.69
CA HIS A 3 7.91 1.25 29.61
C HIS A 3 7.46 1.37 31.09
N TRP A 4 6.20 1.72 31.33
CA TRP A 4 5.63 1.75 32.70
C TRP A 4 5.33 0.37 33.26
N ILE A 5 4.98 -0.58 32.38
CA ILE A 5 4.66 -1.97 32.75
C ILE A 5 5.93 -2.81 32.83
N MET A 6 6.91 -2.55 31.97
CA MET A 6 8.18 -3.28 31.86
C MET A 6 9.35 -2.30 31.76
N PRO A 7 9.86 -1.77 32.89
CA PRO A 7 10.94 -0.78 32.91
C PRO A 7 12.26 -1.29 32.29
N ALA A 8 12.44 -2.61 32.20
CA ALA A 8 13.62 -3.24 31.60
C ALA A 8 13.68 -3.11 30.06
N ILE A 9 12.55 -2.76 29.40
CA ILE A 9 12.50 -2.58 27.96
C ILE A 9 12.95 -1.15 27.62
N LEU A 10 13.96 -1.04 26.76
CA LEU A 10 14.39 0.27 26.25
C LEU A 10 13.19 0.99 25.59
N PRO A 11 13.04 2.31 25.77
CA PRO A 11 11.94 3.08 25.20
C PRO A 11 11.80 2.89 23.69
N VAL A 12 12.92 2.76 22.96
CA VAL A 12 12.97 2.54 21.52
C VAL A 12 12.40 1.17 21.11
N ALA A 13 12.71 0.13 21.88
CA ALA A 13 12.14 -1.20 21.67
C ALA A 13 10.62 -1.19 21.94
N GLY A 14 10.17 -0.44 22.95
CA GLY A 14 8.75 -0.20 23.20
C GLY A 14 8.04 0.54 22.05
N MET A 15 8.73 1.47 21.38
CA MET A 15 8.22 2.14 20.18
C MET A 15 8.11 1.18 19.00
N ALA A 16 9.11 0.31 18.79
CA ALA A 16 9.05 -0.71 17.75
C ALA A 16 7.89 -1.68 17.96
N LEU A 17 7.70 -2.14 19.19
CA LEU A 17 6.57 -3.00 19.55
C LEU A 17 5.22 -2.30 19.33
N ALA A 18 5.08 -1.05 19.72
CA ALA A 18 3.86 -0.27 19.52
C ALA A 18 3.57 -0.08 18.03
N ALA A 19 4.59 0.20 17.21
CA ALA A 19 4.46 0.34 15.78
C ALA A 19 4.08 -0.99 15.08
N ALA A 20 4.63 -2.12 15.56
CA ALA A 20 4.29 -3.46 15.05
C ALA A 20 2.87 -3.90 15.41
N LEU A 21 2.32 -3.41 16.53
CA LEU A 21 0.96 -3.72 16.98
C LEU A 21 -0.08 -2.69 16.49
N SER A 22 0.35 -1.62 15.84
CA SER A 22 -0.54 -0.57 15.34
C SER A 22 -1.38 -0.98 14.12
N PRO A 23 -0.88 -1.81 13.17
CA PRO A 23 -1.66 -2.22 12.01
C PRO A 23 -2.98 -2.88 12.41
N THR A 24 -4.04 -2.55 11.67
CA THR A 24 -5.39 -3.09 11.88
C THR A 24 -5.75 -4.03 10.73
N ASP A 25 -6.34 -5.18 11.06
CA ASP A 25 -6.73 -6.18 10.07
C ASP A 25 -8.02 -5.76 9.32
N ALA A 26 -7.84 -5.25 8.10
CA ALA A 26 -8.95 -4.87 7.23
C ALA A 26 -9.81 -6.08 6.82
N VAL A 27 -9.26 -7.29 6.74
CA VAL A 27 -9.99 -8.50 6.32
C VAL A 27 -11.04 -8.88 7.37
N SER A 28 -10.65 -8.91 8.64
CA SER A 28 -11.58 -9.17 9.75
C SER A 28 -12.68 -8.12 9.84
N VAL A 29 -12.34 -6.85 9.65
CA VAL A 29 -13.30 -5.75 9.64
C VAL A 29 -14.28 -5.90 8.48
N ASN A 30 -13.80 -6.23 7.27
CA ASN A 30 -14.64 -6.41 6.09
C ASN A 30 -15.62 -7.59 6.22
N SER A 31 -15.19 -8.71 6.80
CA SER A 31 -16.06 -9.86 7.04
C SER A 31 -17.20 -9.50 8.00
N PHE A 32 -16.92 -8.74 9.04
CA PHE A 32 -17.93 -8.23 9.97
C PHE A 32 -18.89 -7.25 9.30
N LEU A 33 -18.36 -6.29 8.52
CA LEU A 33 -19.16 -5.28 7.82
C LEU A 33 -20.07 -5.91 6.75
N ALA A 34 -19.62 -6.96 6.07
CA ALA A 34 -20.44 -7.73 5.13
C ALA A 34 -21.62 -8.40 5.84
N THR A 35 -21.37 -9.01 7.00
CA THR A 35 -22.43 -9.63 7.82
C THR A 35 -23.41 -8.59 8.36
N ALA A 36 -22.93 -7.42 8.76
CA ALA A 36 -23.72 -6.30 9.25
C ALA A 36 -24.46 -5.52 8.14
N LYS A 37 -24.25 -5.88 6.85
CA LYS A 37 -24.79 -5.15 5.69
C LYS A 37 -24.49 -3.66 5.72
N ALA A 38 -23.25 -3.31 6.10
CA ALA A 38 -22.81 -1.94 6.22
C ALA A 38 -22.83 -1.22 4.86
N PRO A 39 -23.07 0.12 4.83
CA PRO A 39 -23.01 0.90 3.60
C PRO A 39 -21.61 0.81 2.96
N ALA A 40 -21.56 0.65 1.63
CA ALA A 40 -20.29 0.54 0.88
C ALA A 40 -19.32 1.71 1.16
N ARG A 41 -19.85 2.91 1.39
CA ARG A 41 -19.02 4.08 1.75
C ARG A 41 -18.27 3.89 3.06
N LEU A 42 -18.90 3.29 4.07
CA LEU A 42 -18.26 3.01 5.36
C LEU A 42 -17.13 2.00 5.18
N THR A 43 -17.38 0.93 4.43
CA THR A 43 -16.38 -0.10 4.11
C THR A 43 -15.17 0.51 3.38
N GLN A 44 -15.39 1.40 2.41
CA GLN A 44 -14.31 2.08 1.70
C GLN A 44 -13.47 2.99 2.61
N ILE A 45 -14.11 3.71 3.53
CA ILE A 45 -13.40 4.59 4.49
C ILE A 45 -12.54 3.75 5.44
N LEU A 46 -13.09 2.67 5.98
CA LEU A 46 -12.36 1.79 6.92
C LEU A 46 -11.21 1.06 6.23
N ASN A 47 -11.40 0.60 4.99
CA ASN A 47 -10.31 0.02 4.20
C ASN A 47 -9.20 1.04 3.91
N GLY A 48 -9.56 2.26 3.59
CA GLY A 48 -8.58 3.34 3.37
C GLY A 48 -7.83 3.70 4.65
N GLU A 49 -8.50 3.72 5.79
CA GLU A 49 -7.89 3.95 7.10
C GLU A 49 -6.91 2.82 7.45
N ALA A 50 -7.32 1.56 7.31
CA ALA A 50 -6.47 0.41 7.57
C ALA A 50 -5.20 0.42 6.71
N LEU A 51 -5.32 0.68 5.39
CA LEU A 51 -4.17 0.81 4.48
C LEU A 51 -3.18 1.89 4.91
N LEU A 52 -3.67 3.06 5.33
CA LEU A 52 -2.81 4.15 5.79
C LEU A 52 -2.18 3.83 7.14
N ASN A 53 -2.91 3.16 8.02
CA ASN A 53 -2.41 2.72 9.31
C ASN A 53 -1.30 1.68 9.17
N ASP A 54 -1.47 0.68 8.30
CA ASP A 54 -0.46 -0.33 8.01
C ASP A 54 0.81 0.30 7.43
N ALA A 55 0.66 1.19 6.46
CA ALA A 55 1.78 1.89 5.85
C ALA A 55 2.54 2.74 6.87
N SER A 56 1.84 3.51 7.71
CA SER A 56 2.45 4.36 8.73
C SER A 56 3.08 3.54 9.86
N GLY A 57 2.43 2.45 10.29
CA GLY A 57 2.94 1.51 11.28
C GLY A 57 4.26 0.89 10.85
N LEU A 58 4.35 0.39 9.60
CA LEU A 58 5.58 -0.19 9.09
C LEU A 58 6.72 0.82 8.99
N VAL A 59 6.44 2.05 8.56
CA VAL A 59 7.43 3.12 8.50
C VAL A 59 7.93 3.45 9.92
N CYS A 60 7.03 3.64 10.89
CA CYS A 60 7.40 3.87 12.28
C CYS A 60 8.21 2.72 12.87
N PHE A 61 7.88 1.47 12.53
CA PHE A 61 8.63 0.29 12.94
C PHE A 61 10.07 0.30 12.41
N LYS A 62 10.26 0.54 11.10
CA LYS A 62 11.58 0.65 10.48
C LYS A 62 12.44 1.70 11.18
N PHE A 63 11.86 2.85 11.55
CA PHE A 63 12.58 3.91 12.29
C PHE A 63 12.92 3.52 13.72
N ALA A 64 11.99 2.90 14.43
CA ALA A 64 12.24 2.44 15.78
C ALA A 64 13.37 1.39 15.81
N VAL A 65 13.39 0.46 14.84
CA VAL A 65 14.46 -0.53 14.68
C VAL A 65 15.78 0.14 14.36
N ALA A 66 15.83 1.09 13.43
CA ALA A 66 17.05 1.83 13.09
C ALA A 66 17.59 2.59 14.30
N ALA A 67 16.75 3.25 15.08
CA ALA A 67 17.14 3.94 16.31
C ALA A 67 17.66 2.98 17.39
N ALA A 68 17.06 1.76 17.50
CA ALA A 68 17.50 0.73 18.42
C ALA A 68 18.89 0.19 18.08
N THR A 69 19.17 0.02 16.78
CA THR A 69 20.44 -0.56 16.30
C THR A 69 21.59 0.45 16.28
N THR A 70 21.31 1.71 16.01
CA THR A 70 22.34 2.76 15.95
C THR A 70 22.62 3.44 17.28
N GLY A 71 21.73 3.31 18.26
CA GLY A 71 21.82 3.97 19.57
C GLY A 71 21.67 5.50 19.51
N LEU A 72 21.48 6.08 18.31
CA LEU A 72 21.36 7.51 18.09
C LEU A 72 19.90 7.84 17.72
N PHE A 73 19.18 8.45 18.64
CA PHE A 73 17.84 8.96 18.37
C PHE A 73 17.90 10.48 18.18
N SER A 74 17.86 10.93 16.93
CA SER A 74 17.67 12.34 16.59
C SER A 74 16.29 12.54 16.00
N LEU A 75 15.41 13.23 16.72
CA LEU A 75 14.04 13.48 16.25
C LEU A 75 14.04 14.23 14.91
N LYS A 76 14.97 15.16 14.71
CA LYS A 76 15.12 15.91 13.45
C LYS A 76 15.53 15.00 12.30
N ALA A 77 16.50 14.10 12.50
CA ALA A 77 16.91 13.14 11.49
C ALA A 77 15.81 12.11 11.21
N ALA A 78 15.14 11.64 12.24
CA ALA A 78 14.02 10.72 12.10
C ALA A 78 12.85 11.32 11.30
N SER A 79 12.44 12.56 11.63
CA SER A 79 11.34 13.22 10.92
C SER A 79 11.69 13.57 9.46
N SER A 80 12.91 14.05 9.19
CA SER A 80 13.33 14.33 7.81
C SER A 80 13.38 13.06 6.96
N ASN A 81 13.90 11.98 7.53
CA ASN A 81 13.93 10.69 6.84
C ASN A 81 12.52 10.11 6.65
N PHE A 82 11.63 10.25 7.64
CA PHE A 82 10.22 9.87 7.50
C PHE A 82 9.57 10.57 6.31
N VAL A 83 9.74 11.89 6.21
CA VAL A 83 9.21 12.68 5.10
C VAL A 83 9.81 12.22 3.77
N TYR A 84 11.12 11.99 3.70
CA TYR A 84 11.79 11.49 2.50
C TYR A 84 11.25 10.12 2.08
N VAL A 85 11.18 9.15 2.99
CA VAL A 85 10.72 7.79 2.72
C VAL A 85 9.25 7.78 2.28
N SER A 86 8.41 8.58 2.93
CA SER A 86 6.97 8.63 2.64
C SER A 86 6.69 9.37 1.32
N LEU A 87 7.19 10.60 1.17
CA LEU A 87 6.99 11.38 -0.06
C LEU A 87 7.67 10.73 -1.26
N GLY A 88 8.88 10.19 -1.09
CA GLY A 88 9.59 9.46 -2.13
C GLY A 88 8.78 8.25 -2.59
N GLY A 89 8.21 7.48 -1.67
CA GLY A 89 7.32 6.36 -2.00
C GLY A 89 6.11 6.81 -2.82
N VAL A 90 5.42 7.84 -2.35
CA VAL A 90 4.23 8.38 -3.06
C VAL A 90 4.59 8.88 -4.46
N LEU A 91 5.68 9.63 -4.63
CA LEU A 91 6.10 10.17 -5.93
C LEU A 91 6.52 9.08 -6.91
N ILE A 92 7.30 8.10 -6.45
CA ILE A 92 7.72 6.95 -7.26
C ILE A 92 6.50 6.15 -7.69
N GLY A 93 5.60 5.85 -6.76
CA GLY A 93 4.38 5.10 -7.05
C GLY A 93 3.47 5.82 -8.03
N ALA A 94 3.20 7.10 -7.80
CA ALA A 94 2.38 7.90 -8.70
C ALA A 94 3.01 8.01 -10.11
N GLY A 95 4.32 8.23 -10.19
CA GLY A 95 5.05 8.34 -11.47
C GLY A 95 5.06 7.01 -12.23
N LEU A 96 5.43 5.91 -11.58
CA LEU A 96 5.44 4.58 -12.21
C LEU A 96 4.03 4.12 -12.55
N GLY A 97 3.06 4.33 -11.67
CA GLY A 97 1.65 4.00 -11.94
C GLY A 97 1.10 4.75 -13.16
N TRP A 98 1.39 6.05 -13.26
CA TRP A 98 1.04 6.84 -14.45
C TRP A 98 1.74 6.31 -15.71
N LEU A 99 3.03 5.97 -15.62
CA LEU A 99 3.79 5.43 -16.76
C LEU A 99 3.21 4.09 -17.23
N PHE A 100 2.94 3.16 -16.31
CA PHE A 100 2.32 1.88 -16.64
C PHE A 100 0.94 2.07 -17.27
N ALA A 101 0.11 2.93 -16.70
CA ALA A 101 -1.19 3.25 -17.27
C ALA A 101 -1.09 3.82 -18.70
N ARG A 102 -0.09 4.66 -18.98
CA ARG A 102 0.15 5.19 -20.33
C ARG A 102 0.59 4.11 -21.32
N ILE A 103 1.45 3.18 -20.88
CA ILE A 103 1.89 2.05 -21.71
C ILE A 103 0.69 1.17 -22.02
N GLU A 104 -0.14 0.86 -21.05
CA GLU A 104 -1.33 0.03 -21.21
C GLU A 104 -2.36 0.66 -22.14
N LEU A 105 -2.65 1.96 -21.97
CA LEU A 105 -3.51 2.70 -22.91
C LEU A 105 -2.97 2.69 -24.35
N MET A 106 -1.66 2.79 -24.55
CA MET A 106 -1.06 2.69 -25.87
C MET A 106 -1.20 1.28 -26.45
N ALA A 107 -1.07 0.24 -25.63
CA ALA A 107 -1.26 -1.15 -26.06
C ALA A 107 -2.71 -1.40 -26.48
N LEU A 108 -3.69 -0.96 -25.67
CA LEU A 108 -5.11 -1.06 -25.99
C LEU A 108 -5.46 -0.35 -27.33
N LYS A 109 -4.96 0.86 -27.54
CA LYS A 109 -5.17 1.61 -28.80
C LYS A 109 -4.57 0.94 -30.04
N ARG A 110 -3.58 0.06 -29.85
CA ARG A 110 -2.98 -0.75 -30.92
C ARG A 110 -3.67 -2.09 -31.13
N GLY A 111 -4.77 -2.36 -30.43
CA GLY A 111 -5.54 -3.60 -30.52
C GLY A 111 -4.96 -4.79 -29.75
N TYR A 112 -4.00 -4.56 -28.85
CA TYR A 112 -3.50 -5.58 -27.94
C TYR A 112 -4.40 -5.61 -26.68
N ASP A 113 -5.60 -6.18 -26.82
CA ASP A 113 -6.53 -6.38 -25.71
C ASP A 113 -6.69 -7.88 -25.43
N ASP A 114 -5.68 -8.45 -24.75
CA ASP A 114 -5.73 -9.84 -24.28
C ASP A 114 -6.00 -9.84 -22.77
N SER A 115 -7.16 -10.38 -22.41
CA SER A 115 -7.61 -10.45 -21.01
C SER A 115 -6.60 -11.14 -20.08
N ALA A 116 -5.90 -12.18 -20.54
CA ALA A 116 -4.93 -12.91 -19.72
C ALA A 116 -3.71 -12.05 -19.40
N ASN A 117 -3.18 -11.36 -20.40
CA ASN A 117 -2.04 -10.45 -20.23
C ASN A 117 -2.38 -9.26 -19.32
N HIS A 118 -3.58 -8.71 -19.46
CA HIS A 118 -4.06 -7.61 -18.62
C HIS A 118 -4.12 -8.01 -17.15
N ILE A 119 -4.65 -9.18 -16.83
CA ILE A 119 -4.72 -9.71 -15.48
C ILE A 119 -3.32 -9.96 -14.90
N LEU A 120 -2.42 -10.59 -15.66
CA LEU A 120 -1.05 -10.85 -15.22
C LEU A 120 -0.31 -9.54 -14.92
N ILE A 121 -0.44 -8.54 -15.78
CA ILE A 121 0.16 -7.23 -15.60
C ILE A 121 -0.40 -6.57 -14.34
N SER A 122 -1.71 -6.59 -14.13
CA SER A 122 -2.35 -5.98 -12.97
C SER A 122 -1.91 -6.60 -11.63
N LEU A 123 -1.59 -7.91 -11.63
CA LEU A 123 -1.04 -8.60 -10.47
C LEU A 123 0.44 -8.27 -10.22
N LEU A 124 1.23 -8.10 -11.27
CA LEU A 124 2.67 -7.88 -11.16
C LEU A 124 3.04 -6.41 -10.86
N ILE A 125 2.28 -5.46 -11.34
CA ILE A 125 2.55 -4.01 -11.18
C ILE A 125 2.80 -3.61 -9.72
N PRO A 126 1.96 -3.96 -8.74
CA PRO A 126 2.18 -3.54 -7.36
C PRO A 126 3.48 -4.09 -6.77
N TYR A 127 3.89 -5.31 -7.13
CA TYR A 127 5.16 -5.90 -6.69
C TYR A 127 6.36 -5.19 -7.30
N ILE A 128 6.32 -4.91 -8.60
CA ILE A 128 7.40 -4.19 -9.30
C ILE A 128 7.58 -2.80 -8.70
N ILE A 129 6.49 -2.08 -8.47
CA ILE A 129 6.53 -0.74 -7.90
C ILE A 129 7.00 -0.75 -6.45
N TYR A 130 6.56 -1.74 -5.66
CA TYR A 130 7.04 -1.94 -4.29
C TYR A 130 8.57 -2.12 -4.28
N LEU A 131 9.09 -3.06 -5.08
CA LEU A 131 10.52 -3.36 -5.15
C LEU A 131 11.34 -2.17 -5.68
N ALA A 132 10.82 -1.43 -6.66
CA ALA A 132 11.48 -0.24 -7.18
C ALA A 132 11.61 0.87 -6.13
N ALA A 133 10.58 1.09 -5.31
CA ALA A 133 10.63 2.06 -4.24
C ALA A 133 11.54 1.61 -3.07
N ASP A 134 11.49 0.32 -2.73
CA ASP A 134 12.33 -0.26 -1.66
C ASP A 134 13.81 -0.22 -2.03
N ALA A 135 14.17 -0.44 -3.30
CA ALA A 135 15.54 -0.36 -3.82
C ALA A 135 16.19 1.02 -3.63
N VAL A 136 15.40 2.08 -3.56
CA VAL A 136 15.86 3.46 -3.28
C VAL A 136 15.58 3.89 -1.83
N ASN A 137 15.32 2.93 -0.94
CA ASN A 137 15.01 3.14 0.48
C ASN A 137 13.77 4.03 0.72
N CYS A 138 12.80 4.02 -0.21
CA CYS A 138 11.50 4.65 -0.04
C CYS A 138 10.43 3.63 0.39
N SER A 139 9.25 4.11 0.80
CA SER A 139 8.16 3.22 1.22
C SER A 139 7.52 2.51 0.03
N GLY A 140 7.79 1.21 -0.12
CA GLY A 140 7.18 0.36 -1.15
C GLY A 140 5.65 0.28 -1.02
N ILE A 141 5.12 0.26 0.21
CA ILE A 141 3.67 0.22 0.45
C ILE A 141 3.00 1.49 -0.05
N LEU A 142 3.53 2.67 0.35
CA LEU A 142 2.99 3.95 -0.13
C LEU A 142 3.14 4.09 -1.65
N ALA A 143 4.21 3.54 -2.23
CA ALA A 143 4.39 3.50 -3.67
C ALA A 143 3.34 2.64 -4.36
N ALA A 144 3.07 1.43 -3.88
CA ALA A 144 2.05 0.56 -4.45
C ALA A 144 0.64 1.18 -4.37
N VAL A 145 0.28 1.77 -3.23
CA VAL A 145 -1.02 2.46 -3.04
C VAL A 145 -1.15 3.67 -3.98
N SER A 146 -0.15 4.54 -4.02
CA SER A 146 -0.20 5.73 -4.88
C SER A 146 -0.20 5.39 -6.37
N ALA A 147 0.46 4.29 -6.76
CA ALA A 147 0.39 3.77 -8.12
C ALA A 147 -1.01 3.30 -8.48
N GLY A 148 -1.68 2.54 -7.60
CA GLY A 148 -3.06 2.10 -7.83
C GLY A 148 -4.02 3.29 -8.01
N ILE A 149 -3.88 4.32 -7.19
CA ILE A 149 -4.64 5.57 -7.34
C ILE A 149 -4.34 6.25 -8.68
N SER A 150 -3.06 6.35 -9.06
CA SER A 150 -2.62 6.98 -10.29
C SER A 150 -3.15 6.25 -11.53
N ILE A 151 -3.08 4.91 -11.56
CA ILE A 151 -3.64 4.08 -12.63
C ILE A 151 -5.14 4.31 -12.77
N ARG A 152 -5.86 4.33 -11.64
CA ARG A 152 -7.31 4.59 -11.66
C ARG A 152 -7.66 5.98 -12.23
N LEU A 153 -6.88 7.00 -11.88
CA LEU A 153 -7.10 8.37 -12.35
C LEU A 153 -6.84 8.56 -13.86
N THR A 154 -5.99 7.72 -14.46
CA THR A 154 -5.72 7.76 -15.90
C THR A 154 -6.84 7.19 -16.78
N GLY A 155 -7.84 6.54 -16.18
CA GLY A 155 -9.00 6.04 -16.91
C GLY A 155 -8.77 4.78 -17.74
N VAL A 156 -7.65 4.07 -17.56
CA VAL A 156 -7.37 2.79 -18.26
C VAL A 156 -8.55 1.84 -18.15
N MET A 157 -9.13 1.72 -16.96
CA MET A 157 -10.29 0.86 -16.73
C MET A 157 -11.54 1.25 -17.55
N ALA A 158 -11.66 2.50 -17.98
CA ALA A 158 -12.81 2.94 -18.79
C ALA A 158 -12.66 2.55 -20.26
N GLU A 159 -11.42 2.42 -20.75
CA GLU A 159 -11.12 2.03 -22.14
C GLU A 159 -10.96 0.53 -22.34
N THR A 160 -10.83 -0.25 -21.25
CA THR A 160 -10.74 -1.73 -21.31
C THR A 160 -12.10 -2.35 -21.66
N GLN A 161 -12.09 -3.41 -22.48
CA GLN A 161 -13.33 -4.10 -22.87
C GLN A 161 -14.10 -4.60 -21.63
N ILE A 162 -15.43 -4.58 -21.71
CA ILE A 162 -16.33 -4.98 -20.60
C ILE A 162 -16.01 -6.40 -20.12
N GLU A 163 -15.72 -7.32 -21.05
CA GLU A 163 -15.40 -8.71 -20.72
C GLU A 163 -14.10 -8.83 -19.90
N THR A 164 -13.06 -8.11 -20.29
CA THR A 164 -11.77 -8.07 -19.55
C THR A 164 -11.95 -7.48 -18.15
N ARG A 165 -12.75 -6.42 -18.03
CA ARG A 165 -13.10 -5.83 -16.73
C ARG A 165 -13.84 -6.81 -15.82
N LEU A 166 -14.84 -7.52 -16.34
CA LEU A 166 -15.62 -8.50 -15.57
C LEU A 166 -14.73 -9.65 -15.10
N ARG A 167 -13.86 -10.19 -15.95
CA ARG A 167 -12.91 -11.26 -15.58
C ARG A 167 -11.92 -10.79 -14.51
N ALA A 168 -11.37 -9.59 -14.65
CA ALA A 168 -10.46 -9.02 -13.67
C ALA A 168 -11.14 -8.80 -12.31
N THR A 169 -12.35 -8.21 -12.28
CA THR A 169 -13.08 -8.01 -11.02
C THR A 169 -13.44 -9.35 -10.36
N THR A 170 -13.88 -10.34 -11.12
CA THR A 170 -14.19 -11.68 -10.58
C THR A 170 -12.98 -12.35 -9.94
N LEU A 171 -11.80 -12.22 -10.54
CA LEU A 171 -10.55 -12.74 -9.96
C LEU A 171 -10.18 -12.03 -8.67
N TRP A 172 -10.25 -10.72 -8.66
CA TRP A 172 -9.99 -9.94 -7.44
C TRP A 172 -10.97 -10.28 -6.32
N ASP A 173 -12.27 -10.41 -6.64
CA ASP A 173 -13.29 -10.83 -5.67
C ASP A 173 -13.02 -12.23 -5.11
N GLN A 174 -12.53 -13.16 -5.93
CA GLN A 174 -12.14 -14.50 -5.48
C GLN A 174 -10.91 -14.47 -4.56
N LEU A 175 -9.92 -13.63 -4.87
CA LEU A 175 -8.72 -13.47 -4.03
C LEU A 175 -9.03 -12.83 -2.67
N TYR A 176 -10.04 -11.96 -2.61
CA TYR A 176 -10.50 -11.38 -1.35
C TYR A 176 -11.38 -12.32 -0.51
N ALA A 177 -11.97 -13.35 -1.13
CA ALA A 177 -12.86 -14.31 -0.46
C ALA A 177 -12.12 -15.51 0.18
N THR A 178 -10.83 -15.68 -0.11
CA THR A 178 -9.93 -16.72 0.45
C THR A 178 -9.08 -16.17 1.59
#